data_0c6636b2336cf478474f52caf18bc9b6
#
_entry.id   0c6636b2336cf478474f52caf18bc9b6
#
_cell.length_a   1.000
_cell.length_b   1.000
_cell.length_c   1.000
_cell.angle_alpha   90.00
_cell.angle_beta   90.00
_cell.angle_gamma   90.00
#
_symmetry.space_group_name_H-M   'P 1'
#
loop_
_entity.id
_entity.type
_entity.pdbx_description
1 polymer ?
#
loop_
_entity_poly.entity_id
_entity_poly.type
_entity_poly.pdbx_seq_one_letter_code
_entity_poly.pdbx_strand_id
1 'polypeptide(L)'
;MRGTELLDKMELVNAAFVQAADQPPAGKRRGRIRWLAAAACFCFVAAAALALWRGSTPAQHAPALEKLRIPDLVPGGMGFEGYLYYRAAELENGNPWHEGMALSSLPVYRNAAYDASGLGIAKGLDEAQMRALLDSAVSALGAAVRSVETVTAEGADTVTELRAATDRGELRAQADGTLVYFLPDGGLALPAGYSFTVSGTTDGAARETIAYLAERYSALLRMTAPVPVTGGDYNIYGEYRRTYAVYDAGETDAEGIANYNLCSASFVPTEDGRLGSIRIRNALAAAETLGDYPIVSADDARQRLRAGNYQTSAPCALPEDADIAGVELVYRTGSREQLLLPYYRFYVRLPDTDMEYADGLQLYGAYYVPAIADAYLENMPVYDGRFN
;
A
#
# COMPACT_ATOMS: atom_id res chain seq x y z
N MET A 1 19.62 4.44 -35.81
CA MET A 1 20.06 5.80 -35.39
C MET A 1 20.22 6.64 -36.64
N ARG A 2 19.47 7.69 -36.80
CA ARG A 2 19.60 8.62 -37.92
C ARG A 2 20.73 9.61 -37.57
N GLY A 3 21.52 10.07 -38.60
CA GLY A 3 22.71 10.91 -38.40
C GLY A 3 22.48 12.23 -37.66
N THR A 4 21.23 12.70 -37.57
CA THR A 4 20.82 13.88 -36.77
C THR A 4 20.84 13.64 -35.27
N GLU A 5 20.58 12.43 -34.78
CA GLU A 5 20.67 12.08 -33.35
C GLU A 5 22.11 11.99 -32.83
N LEU A 6 23.08 11.80 -33.74
CA LEU A 6 24.50 11.80 -33.38
C LEU A 6 25.02 13.23 -33.20
N LEU A 7 24.50 14.18 -33.97
CA LEU A 7 24.90 15.60 -33.90
C LEU A 7 24.40 16.26 -32.61
N ASP A 8 23.18 15.97 -32.17
CA ASP A 8 22.63 16.50 -30.91
C ASP A 8 23.39 16.00 -29.66
N LYS A 9 24.00 14.81 -29.74
CA LYS A 9 24.84 14.29 -28.64
C LYS A 9 26.27 14.85 -28.64
N MET A 10 26.72 15.43 -29.73
CA MET A 10 28.06 16.07 -29.80
C MET A 10 28.07 17.48 -29.19
N GLU A 11 26.93 18.16 -29.06
CA GLU A 11 26.84 19.43 -28.33
C GLU A 11 27.08 19.32 -26.81
N LEU A 12 27.05 18.12 -26.26
CA LEU A 12 27.35 17.85 -24.84
C LEU A 12 28.84 17.64 -24.54
N VAL A 13 29.69 17.65 -25.53
CA VAL A 13 31.15 17.50 -25.33
C VAL A 13 31.75 18.85 -24.96
N ASN A 14 32.30 18.94 -23.75
CA ASN A 14 32.91 20.16 -23.22
C ASN A 14 34.05 20.59 -24.16
N ALA A 15 34.01 21.81 -24.67
CA ALA A 15 34.94 22.40 -25.62
C ALA A 15 36.42 22.31 -25.17
N ALA A 16 36.68 22.19 -23.86
CA ALA A 16 38.01 21.98 -23.29
C ALA A 16 38.64 20.64 -23.70
N PHE A 17 37.83 19.61 -23.98
CA PHE A 17 38.33 18.31 -24.45
C PHE A 17 38.66 18.31 -25.95
N VAL A 18 37.99 19.12 -26.73
CA VAL A 18 38.25 19.28 -28.16
C VAL A 18 39.55 20.05 -28.38
N GLN A 19 39.79 21.12 -27.59
CA GLN A 19 41.06 21.88 -27.65
C GLN A 19 42.29 21.12 -27.19
N ALA A 20 42.12 20.16 -26.24
CA ALA A 20 43.22 19.30 -25.78
C ALA A 20 43.64 18.27 -26.84
N ALA A 21 42.76 17.92 -27.79
CA ALA A 21 43.05 16.98 -28.87
C ALA A 21 43.82 17.61 -30.06
N ASP A 22 43.78 18.95 -30.21
CA ASP A 22 44.37 19.70 -31.33
C ASP A 22 45.83 20.19 -31.06
N GLN A 23 46.41 19.91 -29.88
CA GLN A 23 47.80 20.25 -29.60
C GLN A 23 48.76 19.16 -30.10
N PRO A 24 49.71 19.52 -31.01
CA PRO A 24 50.71 18.53 -31.48
C PRO A 24 51.69 18.15 -30.36
N PRO A 25 52.04 16.88 -30.21
CA PRO A 25 52.90 16.41 -29.15
C PRO A 25 54.37 16.87 -29.36
N ALA A 26 54.92 17.59 -28.42
CA ALA A 26 56.33 17.93 -28.36
C ALA A 26 57.19 16.71 -27.98
N GLY A 27 58.03 16.27 -28.89
CA GLY A 27 59.30 15.57 -28.61
C GLY A 27 59.26 14.09 -28.27
N LYS A 28 59.62 13.30 -29.30
CA LYS A 28 60.37 12.01 -29.28
C LYS A 28 60.36 11.13 -28.03
N ARG A 29 59.47 10.11 -28.02
CA ARG A 29 59.82 8.73 -27.58
C ARG A 29 59.06 7.72 -28.46
N ARG A 30 59.65 7.32 -29.58
CA ARG A 30 59.17 6.25 -30.46
C ARG A 30 59.44 4.90 -29.77
N GLY A 31 58.39 4.13 -29.54
CA GLY A 31 58.48 2.69 -29.24
C GLY A 31 57.36 2.13 -28.33
N ARG A 32 57.01 2.81 -27.23
CA ARG A 32 56.06 2.27 -26.24
C ARG A 32 54.61 2.74 -26.41
N ILE A 33 54.38 3.82 -27.12
CA ILE A 33 53.02 4.42 -27.29
C ILE A 33 52.17 3.62 -28.28
N ARG A 34 52.79 2.92 -29.25
CA ARG A 34 52.00 2.08 -30.19
C ARG A 34 51.35 0.87 -29.55
N TRP A 35 51.93 0.31 -28.49
CA TRP A 35 51.34 -0.81 -27.75
C TRP A 35 50.25 -0.38 -26.79
N LEU A 36 50.32 0.82 -26.21
CA LEU A 36 49.28 1.38 -25.37
C LEU A 36 48.03 1.82 -26.15
N ALA A 37 48.24 2.36 -27.36
CA ALA A 37 47.09 2.71 -28.23
C ALA A 37 46.38 1.45 -28.75
N ALA A 38 47.12 0.36 -29.08
CA ALA A 38 46.52 -0.91 -29.46
C ALA A 38 45.73 -1.56 -28.29
N ALA A 39 46.28 -1.48 -27.06
CA ALA A 39 45.59 -1.97 -25.86
C ALA A 39 44.31 -1.18 -25.54
N ALA A 40 44.34 0.15 -25.69
CA ALA A 40 43.14 1.00 -25.48
C ALA A 40 42.03 0.69 -26.51
N CYS A 41 42.36 0.53 -27.79
CA CYS A 41 41.40 0.12 -28.80
C CYS A 41 40.82 -1.28 -28.54
N PHE A 42 41.63 -2.22 -28.05
CA PHE A 42 41.16 -3.56 -27.70
C PHE A 42 40.20 -3.52 -26.49
N CYS A 43 40.49 -2.69 -25.48
CA CYS A 43 39.63 -2.49 -24.34
C CYS A 43 38.28 -1.84 -24.74
N PHE A 44 38.29 -0.88 -25.68
CA PHE A 44 37.04 -0.27 -26.17
C PHE A 44 36.23 -1.24 -27.02
N VAL A 45 36.87 -2.03 -27.88
CA VAL A 45 36.15 -3.05 -28.66
C VAL A 45 35.64 -4.19 -27.75
N ALA A 46 36.40 -4.60 -26.75
CA ALA A 46 35.98 -5.59 -25.78
C ALA A 46 34.82 -5.07 -24.89
N ALA A 47 34.88 -3.79 -24.46
CA ALA A 47 33.80 -3.17 -23.70
C ALA A 47 32.52 -2.98 -24.54
N ALA A 48 32.66 -2.58 -25.82
CA ALA A 48 31.51 -2.50 -26.74
C ALA A 48 30.95 -3.89 -27.08
N ALA A 49 31.78 -4.92 -27.25
CA ALA A 49 31.34 -6.30 -27.46
C ALA A 49 30.63 -6.86 -26.20
N LEU A 50 31.16 -6.56 -25.00
CA LEU A 50 30.50 -6.92 -23.73
C LEU A 50 29.17 -6.16 -23.51
N ALA A 51 29.08 -4.90 -23.89
CA ALA A 51 27.85 -4.13 -23.85
C ALA A 51 26.80 -4.65 -24.85
N LEU A 52 27.26 -5.02 -26.06
CA LEU A 52 26.39 -5.65 -27.07
C LEU A 52 25.99 -7.09 -26.69
N TRP A 53 26.88 -7.83 -26.01
CA TRP A 53 26.57 -9.16 -25.52
C TRP A 53 25.64 -9.14 -24.30
N ARG A 54 25.76 -8.15 -23.43
CA ARG A 54 24.79 -7.90 -22.34
C ARG A 54 23.44 -7.37 -22.86
N GLY A 55 23.44 -6.65 -23.97
CA GLY A 55 22.22 -6.22 -24.67
C GLY A 55 21.55 -7.32 -25.50
N SER A 56 22.22 -8.45 -25.73
CA SER A 56 21.70 -9.62 -26.45
C SER A 56 21.46 -10.83 -25.55
N THR A 57 21.44 -10.67 -24.22
CA THR A 57 20.73 -11.64 -23.40
C THR A 57 19.30 -11.68 -23.93
N PRO A 58 18.80 -12.85 -24.39
CA PRO A 58 17.39 -12.96 -24.76
C PRO A 58 16.63 -12.41 -23.55
N ALA A 59 15.74 -11.45 -23.80
CA ALA A 59 14.84 -10.97 -22.76
C ALA A 59 14.31 -12.25 -22.11
N GLN A 60 14.71 -12.51 -20.85
CA GLN A 60 14.05 -13.54 -20.08
C GLN A 60 12.59 -13.13 -20.21
N HIS A 61 11.80 -13.94 -20.92
CA HIS A 61 10.38 -13.74 -20.98
C HIS A 61 9.97 -13.71 -19.53
N ALA A 62 9.58 -12.53 -19.05
CA ALA A 62 8.93 -12.44 -17.75
C ALA A 62 7.84 -13.53 -17.78
N PRO A 63 7.76 -14.39 -16.78
CA PRO A 63 6.77 -15.45 -16.76
C PRO A 63 5.44 -14.82 -17.13
N ALA A 64 4.73 -15.44 -18.09
CA ALA A 64 3.46 -14.92 -18.53
C ALA A 64 2.55 -14.83 -17.31
N LEU A 65 1.95 -13.66 -17.07
CA LEU A 65 1.04 -13.45 -15.96
C LEU A 65 -0.09 -14.46 -16.04
N GLU A 66 -0.37 -15.17 -14.95
CA GLU A 66 -1.51 -16.09 -14.86
C GLU A 66 -2.83 -15.31 -14.94
N LYS A 67 -3.89 -15.94 -15.40
CA LYS A 67 -5.21 -15.35 -15.29
C LYS A 67 -5.71 -15.46 -13.88
N LEU A 68 -6.29 -14.37 -13.38
CA LEU A 68 -6.82 -14.27 -12.03
C LEU A 68 -8.31 -14.61 -12.02
N ARG A 69 -8.71 -15.42 -11.07
CA ARG A 69 -10.13 -15.64 -10.77
C ARG A 69 -10.54 -14.74 -9.62
N ILE A 70 -11.49 -13.85 -9.87
CA ILE A 70 -12.09 -13.03 -8.80
C ILE A 70 -13.01 -13.94 -7.99
N PRO A 71 -12.81 -14.05 -6.65
CA PRO A 71 -13.66 -14.86 -5.80
C PRO A 71 -15.09 -14.32 -5.77
N ASP A 72 -16.05 -15.23 -5.68
CA ASP A 72 -17.44 -14.86 -5.41
C ASP A 72 -17.57 -14.31 -3.98
N LEU A 73 -18.49 -13.36 -3.77
CA LEU A 73 -18.80 -12.90 -2.41
C LEU A 73 -19.39 -14.04 -1.58
N VAL A 74 -18.88 -14.20 -0.36
CA VAL A 74 -19.43 -15.14 0.61
C VAL A 74 -20.62 -14.46 1.30
N PRO A 75 -21.85 -14.94 1.12
CA PRO A 75 -23.01 -14.33 1.77
C PRO A 75 -22.97 -14.50 3.27
N GLY A 76 -23.50 -13.53 4.03
CA GLY A 76 -23.74 -13.68 5.48
C GLY A 76 -22.88 -12.83 6.39
N GLY A 77 -22.23 -11.81 5.89
CA GLY A 77 -21.60 -10.78 6.70
C GLY A 77 -22.44 -9.50 6.80
N MET A 78 -22.02 -8.57 7.67
CA MET A 78 -22.55 -7.20 7.70
C MET A 78 -21.94 -6.31 6.61
N GLY A 79 -21.35 -6.91 5.57
CA GLY A 79 -20.51 -6.22 4.62
C GLY A 79 -19.12 -5.93 5.19
N PHE A 80 -18.09 -5.90 4.33
CA PHE A 80 -16.74 -5.60 4.80
C PHE A 80 -16.54 -4.11 5.12
N GLU A 81 -17.42 -3.22 4.66
CA GLU A 81 -17.42 -1.79 5.00
C GLU A 81 -18.76 -1.33 5.59
N GLY A 82 -19.82 -2.12 5.49
CA GLY A 82 -21.15 -1.74 5.93
C GLY A 82 -21.69 -0.51 5.18
N TYR A 83 -22.58 0.24 5.85
CA TYR A 83 -23.04 1.55 5.38
C TYR A 83 -22.02 2.63 5.73
N LEU A 84 -21.74 3.49 4.76
CA LEU A 84 -20.79 4.58 4.89
C LEU A 84 -21.55 5.91 5.04
N TYR A 85 -21.40 6.55 6.19
CA TYR A 85 -21.95 7.88 6.45
C TYR A 85 -20.83 8.90 6.40
N TYR A 86 -20.91 9.82 5.43
CA TYR A 86 -19.92 10.88 5.26
C TYR A 86 -20.60 12.19 4.85
N ARG A 87 -19.95 13.31 5.08
CA ARG A 87 -20.17 14.51 4.27
C ARG A 87 -19.45 14.35 2.95
N ALA A 88 -20.02 14.87 1.87
CA ALA A 88 -19.43 14.70 0.53
C ALA A 88 -17.94 15.12 0.46
N ALA A 89 -17.56 16.19 1.18
CA ALA A 89 -16.18 16.66 1.25
C ALA A 89 -15.22 15.71 2.00
N GLU A 90 -15.72 14.75 2.77
CA GLU A 90 -14.94 13.79 3.55
C GLU A 90 -14.66 12.50 2.77
N LEU A 91 -15.28 12.34 1.59
CA LEU A 91 -14.94 11.26 0.65
C LEU A 91 -13.55 11.46 0.03
N GLU A 92 -13.06 12.70 -0.02
CA GLU A 92 -11.65 12.97 -0.33
C GLU A 92 -10.81 12.65 0.91
N ASN A 93 -10.16 11.51 0.88
CA ASN A 93 -9.30 11.03 1.95
C ASN A 93 -7.82 11.09 1.55
N GLY A 94 -6.94 10.49 2.37
CA GLY A 94 -5.50 10.49 2.11
C GLY A 94 -5.02 9.46 1.09
N ASN A 95 -5.92 8.87 0.27
CA ASN A 95 -5.54 7.95 -0.79
C ASN A 95 -4.60 8.65 -1.79
N PRO A 96 -3.40 8.12 -2.06
CA PRO A 96 -2.45 8.74 -2.98
C PRO A 96 -2.93 8.71 -4.44
N TRP A 97 -3.85 7.81 -4.79
CA TRP A 97 -4.36 7.71 -6.15
C TRP A 97 -5.36 8.85 -6.48
N HIS A 98 -5.30 9.33 -7.71
CA HIS A 98 -6.31 10.21 -8.31
C HIS A 98 -6.45 9.92 -9.81
N GLU A 99 -7.59 10.24 -10.41
CA GLU A 99 -7.93 9.91 -11.80
C GLU A 99 -6.93 10.46 -12.86
N GLY A 100 -6.16 11.48 -12.52
CA GLY A 100 -5.14 12.06 -13.40
C GLY A 100 -3.81 11.30 -13.43
N MET A 101 -3.64 10.25 -12.63
CA MET A 101 -2.40 9.48 -12.59
C MET A 101 -2.25 8.59 -13.81
N ALA A 102 -1.04 8.57 -14.40
CA ALA A 102 -0.69 7.72 -15.54
C ALA A 102 -0.21 6.33 -15.07
N LEU A 103 -1.12 5.54 -14.49
CA LEU A 103 -0.84 4.17 -14.06
C LEU A 103 -1.24 3.18 -15.14
N SER A 104 -0.32 2.29 -15.52
CA SER A 104 -0.58 1.24 -16.52
C SER A 104 -0.73 -0.15 -15.89
N SER A 105 -0.15 -0.36 -14.71
CA SER A 105 -0.20 -1.64 -13.99
C SER A 105 -0.07 -1.43 -12.49
N LEU A 106 -0.53 -2.41 -11.73
CA LEU A 106 -0.38 -2.48 -10.28
C LEU A 106 -0.04 -3.91 -9.85
N PRO A 107 0.71 -4.09 -8.76
CA PRO A 107 1.06 -5.40 -8.24
C PRO A 107 -0.17 -6.15 -7.71
N VAL A 108 -0.19 -7.45 -7.92
CA VAL A 108 -1.19 -8.37 -7.35
C VAL A 108 -0.48 -9.39 -6.50
N TYR A 109 -1.10 -9.75 -5.38
CA TYR A 109 -0.53 -10.69 -4.43
C TYR A 109 -1.53 -11.78 -4.07
N ARG A 110 -1.01 -12.98 -3.81
CA ARG A 110 -1.75 -14.04 -3.13
C ARG A 110 -1.72 -13.78 -1.63
N ASN A 111 -2.88 -13.73 -1.01
CA ASN A 111 -3.01 -13.42 0.41
C ASN A 111 -2.73 -14.67 1.26
N ALA A 112 -1.60 -14.70 1.95
CA ALA A 112 -1.28 -15.79 2.86
C ALA A 112 -2.18 -15.84 4.11
N ALA A 113 -2.79 -14.70 4.47
CA ALA A 113 -3.74 -14.62 5.58
C ALA A 113 -5.16 -15.07 5.19
N TYR A 114 -5.39 -15.53 3.95
CA TYR A 114 -6.70 -16.00 3.50
C TYR A 114 -7.19 -17.18 4.32
N ASP A 115 -8.38 -17.03 4.89
CA ASP A 115 -9.06 -18.08 5.64
C ASP A 115 -10.25 -18.65 4.86
N ALA A 116 -10.00 -19.76 4.15
CA ALA A 116 -11.02 -20.48 3.40
C ALA A 116 -12.17 -21.02 4.28
N SER A 117 -11.94 -21.19 5.59
CA SER A 117 -12.97 -21.66 6.52
C SER A 117 -14.01 -20.60 6.87
N GLY A 118 -13.66 -19.31 6.70
CA GLY A 118 -14.50 -18.17 7.10
C GLY A 118 -14.67 -18.01 8.61
N LEU A 119 -13.92 -18.76 9.43
CA LEU A 119 -13.98 -18.70 10.89
C LEU A 119 -13.19 -17.54 11.49
N GLY A 120 -12.50 -16.74 10.63
CA GLY A 120 -11.69 -15.61 11.08
C GLY A 120 -10.38 -16.03 11.77
N ILE A 121 -9.91 -17.26 11.53
CA ILE A 121 -8.64 -17.73 12.09
C ILE A 121 -7.51 -17.00 11.38
N ALA A 122 -6.73 -16.23 12.14
CA ALA A 122 -5.56 -15.53 11.61
C ALA A 122 -4.52 -16.56 11.09
N LYS A 123 -4.08 -16.35 9.85
CA LYS A 123 -3.10 -17.16 9.13
C LYS A 123 -2.06 -16.26 8.48
N GLY A 124 -1.03 -16.85 7.89
CA GLY A 124 0.00 -16.16 7.12
C GLY A 124 1.38 -16.45 7.66
N LEU A 125 1.86 -15.67 8.63
CA LEU A 125 3.15 -15.88 9.29
C LEU A 125 3.13 -17.10 10.18
N ASP A 126 4.19 -17.90 10.13
CA ASP A 126 4.44 -18.94 11.11
C ASP A 126 4.99 -18.37 12.44
N GLU A 127 5.13 -19.22 13.47
CA GLU A 127 5.62 -18.80 14.78
C GLU A 127 7.03 -18.19 14.72
N ALA A 128 7.93 -18.74 13.89
CA ALA A 128 9.28 -18.23 13.75
C ALA A 128 9.31 -16.84 13.10
N GLN A 129 8.46 -16.60 12.11
CA GLN A 129 8.30 -15.31 11.44
C GLN A 129 7.68 -14.28 12.40
N MET A 130 6.64 -14.64 13.15
CA MET A 130 6.07 -13.78 14.19
C MET A 130 7.09 -13.46 15.28
N ARG A 131 7.94 -14.43 15.67
CA ARG A 131 9.03 -14.21 16.61
C ARG A 131 10.04 -13.19 16.09
N ALA A 132 10.46 -13.33 14.84
CA ALA A 132 11.36 -12.38 14.21
C ALA A 132 10.77 -10.95 14.14
N LEU A 133 9.45 -10.83 13.90
CA LEU A 133 8.74 -9.56 13.94
C LEU A 133 8.77 -8.93 15.34
N LEU A 134 8.51 -9.71 16.39
CA LEU A 134 8.61 -9.26 17.78
C LEU A 134 10.03 -8.83 18.16
N ASP A 135 11.03 -9.66 17.87
CA ASP A 135 12.44 -9.39 18.21
C ASP A 135 12.93 -8.10 17.54
N SER A 136 12.49 -7.89 16.30
CA SER A 136 12.75 -6.66 15.55
C SER A 136 12.11 -5.43 16.23
N ALA A 137 10.88 -5.53 16.67
CA ALA A 137 10.17 -4.45 17.34
C ALA A 137 10.75 -4.15 18.73
N VAL A 138 11.09 -5.20 19.50
CA VAL A 138 11.78 -5.10 20.79
C VAL A 138 13.10 -4.34 20.62
N SER A 139 13.89 -4.71 19.60
CA SER A 139 15.15 -4.03 19.28
C SER A 139 14.94 -2.56 18.92
N ALA A 140 13.95 -2.27 18.06
CA ALA A 140 13.63 -0.90 17.64
C ALA A 140 13.20 0.00 18.80
N LEU A 141 12.49 -0.56 19.78
CA LEU A 141 12.08 0.16 21.00
C LEU A 141 13.20 0.23 22.05
N GLY A 142 14.28 -0.56 21.91
CA GLY A 142 15.29 -0.74 22.95
C GLY A 142 14.67 -1.27 24.25
N ALA A 143 13.73 -2.19 24.14
CA ALA A 143 12.97 -2.76 25.26
C ALA A 143 13.62 -4.05 25.76
N ALA A 144 13.40 -4.38 27.04
CA ALA A 144 13.78 -5.66 27.64
C ALA A 144 12.55 -6.56 27.77
N VAL A 145 12.60 -7.75 27.18
CA VAL A 145 11.53 -8.75 27.26
C VAL A 145 11.49 -9.38 28.64
N ARG A 146 10.30 -9.45 29.24
CA ARG A 146 10.02 -10.11 30.54
C ARG A 146 9.44 -11.52 30.31
N SER A 147 8.50 -11.64 29.40
CA SER A 147 7.89 -12.93 29.01
C SER A 147 7.40 -12.88 27.57
N VAL A 148 7.27 -14.06 26.96
CA VAL A 148 6.58 -14.21 25.66
C VAL A 148 5.57 -15.33 25.82
N GLU A 149 4.34 -15.06 25.40
CA GLU A 149 3.21 -16.00 25.39
C GLU A 149 2.81 -16.31 23.95
N THR A 150 2.41 -17.56 23.72
CA THR A 150 1.86 -18.02 22.45
C THR A 150 0.34 -18.14 22.58
N VAL A 151 -0.39 -17.55 21.64
CA VAL A 151 -1.85 -17.63 21.55
C VAL A 151 -2.21 -18.51 20.38
N THR A 152 -3.05 -19.52 20.63
CA THR A 152 -3.57 -20.42 19.60
C THR A 152 -5.03 -20.12 19.28
N ALA A 153 -5.49 -20.50 18.09
CA ALA A 153 -6.90 -20.45 17.75
C ALA A 153 -7.71 -21.39 18.65
N GLU A 154 -8.92 -20.98 19.01
CA GLU A 154 -9.80 -21.80 19.83
C GLU A 154 -10.10 -23.14 19.14
N GLY A 155 -9.83 -24.23 19.83
CA GLY A 155 -10.03 -25.60 19.32
C GLY A 155 -9.03 -26.08 18.25
N ALA A 156 -7.92 -25.37 18.07
CA ALA A 156 -6.85 -25.74 17.14
C ALA A 156 -5.47 -25.46 17.72
N ASP A 157 -4.45 -26.23 17.27
CA ASP A 157 -3.05 -26.01 17.64
C ASP A 157 -2.38 -24.88 16.81
N THR A 158 -3.15 -24.17 16.00
CA THR A 158 -2.62 -23.10 15.13
C THR A 158 -2.28 -21.87 15.96
N VAL A 159 -1.01 -21.48 15.96
CA VAL A 159 -0.56 -20.23 16.58
C VAL A 159 -1.05 -19.04 15.76
N THR A 160 -1.78 -18.13 16.38
CA THR A 160 -2.37 -16.95 15.74
C THR A 160 -1.73 -15.64 16.17
N GLU A 161 -1.10 -15.62 17.35
CA GLU A 161 -0.47 -14.43 17.89
C GLU A 161 0.66 -14.81 18.88
N LEU A 162 1.72 -14.00 18.91
CA LEU A 162 2.72 -13.98 19.97
C LEU A 162 2.62 -12.67 20.74
N ARG A 163 2.62 -12.75 22.09
CA ARG A 163 2.58 -11.58 22.98
C ARG A 163 3.87 -11.50 23.77
N ALA A 164 4.55 -10.36 23.69
CA ALA A 164 5.74 -10.07 24.48
C ALA A 164 5.45 -8.99 25.51
N ALA A 165 5.49 -9.32 26.80
CA ALA A 165 5.53 -8.33 27.86
C ALA A 165 6.95 -7.79 27.99
N THR A 166 7.11 -6.47 28.01
CA THR A 166 8.40 -5.78 28.10
C THR A 166 8.42 -4.76 29.24
N ASP A 167 9.57 -4.17 29.48
CA ASP A 167 9.71 -3.02 30.40
C ASP A 167 9.13 -1.72 29.84
N ARG A 168 8.79 -1.70 28.53
CA ARG A 168 8.23 -0.54 27.82
C ARG A 168 6.80 -0.73 27.33
N GLY A 169 6.11 -1.79 27.75
CA GLY A 169 4.74 -2.10 27.35
C GLY A 169 4.62 -3.50 26.76
N GLU A 170 3.56 -3.76 26.03
CA GLU A 170 3.26 -5.05 25.43
C GLU A 170 3.32 -4.97 23.90
N LEU A 171 3.95 -5.96 23.29
CA LEU A 171 3.98 -6.15 21.83
C LEU A 171 3.20 -7.41 21.47
N ARG A 172 2.41 -7.34 20.42
CA ARG A 172 1.68 -8.47 19.83
C ARG A 172 2.01 -8.59 18.36
N ALA A 173 2.52 -9.74 17.95
CA ALA A 173 2.70 -10.08 16.54
C ALA A 173 1.63 -11.07 16.13
N GLN A 174 0.82 -10.74 15.14
CA GLN A 174 -0.28 -11.57 14.63
C GLN A 174 0.13 -12.29 13.35
N ALA A 175 -0.48 -13.43 13.11
CA ALA A 175 -0.17 -14.25 11.95
C ALA A 175 -0.48 -13.54 10.61
N ASP A 176 -1.39 -12.57 10.57
CA ASP A 176 -1.70 -11.73 9.39
C ASP A 176 -0.64 -10.65 9.08
N GLY A 177 0.47 -10.62 9.84
CA GLY A 177 1.53 -9.62 9.69
C GLY A 177 1.28 -8.32 10.48
N THR A 178 0.21 -8.23 11.25
CA THR A 178 -0.05 -7.08 12.12
C THR A 178 0.84 -7.13 13.36
N LEU A 179 1.48 -5.99 13.67
CA LEU A 179 2.18 -5.75 14.92
C LEU A 179 1.44 -4.67 15.72
N VAL A 180 1.12 -4.95 16.98
CA VAL A 180 0.53 -3.95 17.88
C VAL A 180 1.47 -3.70 19.05
N TYR A 181 1.76 -2.44 19.30
CA TYR A 181 2.50 -1.99 20.48
C TYR A 181 1.55 -1.24 21.41
N PHE A 182 1.26 -1.79 22.57
CA PHE A 182 0.53 -1.15 23.66
C PHE A 182 1.50 -0.45 24.59
N LEU A 183 1.32 0.85 24.77
CA LEU A 183 2.17 1.63 25.66
C LEU A 183 1.80 1.35 27.14
N PRO A 184 2.76 1.44 28.07
CA PRO A 184 2.52 1.18 29.49
C PRO A 184 1.73 2.33 30.16
N ASP A 185 1.22 2.07 31.35
CA ASP A 185 0.70 3.05 32.30
C ASP A 185 -0.32 4.05 31.72
N GLY A 186 -1.27 3.55 30.90
CA GLY A 186 -2.32 4.38 30.31
C GLY A 186 -1.85 5.27 29.16
N GLY A 187 -0.70 4.96 28.57
CA GLY A 187 -0.21 5.61 27.36
C GLY A 187 0.78 6.76 27.59
N LEU A 188 1.33 7.26 26.50
CA LEU A 188 2.32 8.33 26.48
C LEU A 188 1.65 9.70 26.29
N ALA A 189 1.84 10.63 27.20
CA ALA A 189 1.45 12.01 27.00
C ALA A 189 2.28 12.65 25.87
N LEU A 190 1.62 13.38 24.97
CA LEU A 190 2.31 14.13 23.94
C LEU A 190 2.84 15.46 24.50
N PRO A 191 3.89 16.02 23.89
CA PRO A 191 4.37 17.36 24.24
C PRO A 191 3.28 18.43 24.04
N ALA A 192 3.42 19.54 24.78
CA ALA A 192 2.54 20.69 24.59
C ALA A 192 2.56 21.16 23.10
N GLY A 193 1.39 21.45 22.56
CA GLY A 193 1.22 21.88 21.16
C GLY A 193 0.68 20.81 20.23
N TYR A 194 0.74 19.54 20.60
CA TYR A 194 0.11 18.46 19.81
C TYR A 194 -1.29 18.15 20.33
N SER A 195 -2.25 17.97 19.42
CA SER A 195 -3.61 17.56 19.71
C SER A 195 -3.87 16.16 19.20
N PHE A 196 -4.33 15.26 20.09
CA PHE A 196 -4.46 13.84 19.79
C PHE A 196 -5.71 13.27 20.47
N THR A 197 -6.88 13.59 19.92
CA THR A 197 -8.17 13.13 20.44
C THR A 197 -9.02 12.51 19.35
N VAL A 198 -9.90 11.58 19.70
CA VAL A 198 -10.82 10.92 18.73
C VAL A 198 -11.80 11.91 18.09
N SER A 199 -12.05 13.05 18.74
CA SER A 199 -12.91 14.12 18.23
C SER A 199 -12.31 15.49 18.58
N GLY A 200 -12.64 16.53 17.82
CA GLY A 200 -12.25 17.92 18.11
C GLY A 200 -10.84 18.33 17.64
N THR A 201 -9.98 17.41 17.21
CA THR A 201 -8.70 17.74 16.59
C THR A 201 -8.91 18.13 15.13
N THR A 202 -8.34 19.25 14.68
CA THR A 202 -8.39 19.67 13.27
C THR A 202 -7.46 18.82 12.42
N ASP A 203 -7.68 18.76 11.08
CA ASP A 203 -6.82 17.99 10.16
C ASP A 203 -5.37 18.46 10.18
N GLY A 204 -5.12 19.77 10.24
CA GLY A 204 -3.77 20.32 10.33
C GLY A 204 -3.05 19.83 11.60
N ALA A 205 -3.68 19.97 12.77
CA ALA A 205 -3.13 19.51 14.04
C ALA A 205 -2.94 17.98 14.07
N ALA A 206 -3.86 17.22 13.44
CA ALA A 206 -3.72 15.77 13.33
C ALA A 206 -2.50 15.39 12.48
N ARG A 207 -2.30 16.03 11.31
CA ARG A 207 -1.13 15.80 10.45
C ARG A 207 0.19 16.10 11.15
N GLU A 208 0.26 17.22 11.90
CA GLU A 208 1.42 17.58 12.70
C GLU A 208 1.70 16.53 13.78
N THR A 209 0.66 16.05 14.45
CA THR A 209 0.77 15.02 15.49
C THR A 209 1.25 13.68 14.89
N ILE A 210 0.70 13.27 13.74
CA ILE A 210 1.13 12.05 13.03
C ILE A 210 2.59 12.16 12.62
N ALA A 211 3.00 13.30 12.03
CA ALA A 211 4.39 13.53 11.62
C ALA A 211 5.36 13.40 12.80
N TYR A 212 5.04 14.02 13.93
CA TYR A 212 5.82 13.90 15.17
C TYR A 212 5.91 12.43 15.65
N LEU A 213 4.80 11.70 15.64
CA LEU A 213 4.78 10.31 16.09
C LEU A 213 5.53 9.40 15.10
N ALA A 214 5.41 9.65 13.81
CA ALA A 214 6.14 8.91 12.78
C ALA A 214 7.66 9.09 12.93
N GLU A 215 8.14 10.31 13.17
CA GLU A 215 9.54 10.58 13.46
C GLU A 215 10.01 9.89 14.74
N ARG A 216 9.26 10.05 15.83
CA ARG A 216 9.57 9.47 17.14
C ARG A 216 9.68 7.94 17.11
N TYR A 217 8.84 7.27 16.33
CA TYR A 217 8.80 5.81 16.22
C TYR A 217 9.38 5.30 14.88
N SER A 218 10.21 6.10 14.20
CA SER A 218 10.77 5.79 12.89
C SER A 218 11.50 4.44 12.85
N ALA A 219 12.25 4.10 13.90
CA ALA A 219 12.93 2.79 14.02
C ALA A 219 11.95 1.60 14.08
N LEU A 220 10.75 1.80 14.67
CA LEU A 220 9.70 0.79 14.73
C LEU A 220 8.92 0.71 13.42
N LEU A 221 8.59 1.85 12.83
CA LEU A 221 7.79 1.95 11.60
C LEU A 221 8.58 1.52 10.37
N ARG A 222 9.88 1.84 10.28
CA ARG A 222 10.79 1.53 9.16
C ARG A 222 10.32 2.07 7.80
N MET A 223 9.61 3.17 7.81
CA MET A 223 9.19 3.88 6.63
C MET A 223 10.31 4.81 6.14
N THR A 224 10.53 4.86 4.83
CA THR A 224 11.55 5.72 4.20
C THR A 224 10.99 7.10 3.88
N ALA A 225 9.73 7.16 3.47
CA ALA A 225 9.03 8.39 3.11
C ALA A 225 7.62 8.40 3.76
N PRO A 226 7.53 8.60 5.11
CA PRO A 226 6.26 8.53 5.83
C PRO A 226 5.34 9.70 5.43
N VAL A 227 4.12 9.37 5.02
CA VAL A 227 3.07 10.33 4.65
C VAL A 227 1.93 10.26 5.68
N PRO A 228 1.66 11.34 6.42
CA PRO A 228 0.54 11.43 7.34
C PRO A 228 -0.81 11.36 6.63
N VAL A 229 -1.69 10.50 7.13
CA VAL A 229 -3.07 10.36 6.68
C VAL A 229 -4.01 10.68 7.82
N THR A 230 -4.90 11.63 7.57
CA THR A 230 -6.02 11.93 8.46
C THR A 230 -7.30 11.50 7.78
N GLY A 231 -8.17 10.91 8.52
CA GLY A 231 -9.49 10.51 8.07
C GLY A 231 -10.34 10.22 9.28
N GLY A 232 -11.39 9.50 9.09
CA GLY A 232 -12.26 9.05 10.16
C GLY A 232 -13.55 8.51 9.58
N ASP A 233 -14.37 8.02 10.47
CA ASP A 233 -15.69 7.47 10.18
C ASP A 233 -16.70 8.01 11.19
N TYR A 234 -17.97 7.84 10.86
CA TYR A 234 -19.06 8.13 11.77
C TYR A 234 -19.61 6.83 12.33
N ASN A 235 -19.79 6.79 13.65
CA ASN A 235 -20.49 5.67 14.27
C ASN A 235 -21.98 5.75 13.97
N ILE A 236 -22.73 4.72 14.40
CA ILE A 236 -24.19 4.63 14.20
C ILE A 236 -24.99 5.78 14.87
N TYR A 237 -24.36 6.58 15.72
CA TYR A 237 -24.94 7.75 16.37
C TYR A 237 -24.58 9.06 15.67
N GLY A 238 -23.86 9.00 14.54
CA GLY A 238 -23.38 10.19 13.82
C GLY A 238 -22.21 10.90 14.49
N GLU A 239 -21.51 10.25 15.45
CA GLU A 239 -20.33 10.81 16.09
C GLU A 239 -19.09 10.50 15.25
N TYR A 240 -18.35 11.53 14.89
CA TYR A 240 -17.12 11.40 14.13
C TYR A 240 -15.98 10.88 14.99
N ARG A 241 -15.29 9.86 14.50
CA ARG A 241 -14.09 9.30 15.11
C ARG A 241 -12.90 9.46 14.18
N ARG A 242 -11.99 10.32 14.56
CA ARG A 242 -10.76 10.59 13.79
C ARG A 242 -9.80 9.41 13.84
N THR A 243 -9.21 9.11 12.70
CA THR A 243 -8.09 8.18 12.57
C THR A 243 -6.78 8.95 12.37
N TYR A 244 -5.69 8.40 12.89
CA TYR A 244 -4.34 8.94 12.80
C TYR A 244 -3.46 7.85 12.19
N ALA A 245 -3.14 7.97 10.92
CA ALA A 245 -2.39 6.94 10.22
C ALA A 245 -1.21 7.52 9.45
N VAL A 246 -0.29 6.65 9.09
CA VAL A 246 0.87 6.94 8.26
C VAL A 246 1.15 5.75 7.36
N TYR A 247 1.56 6.01 6.13
CA TYR A 247 2.06 4.99 5.20
C TYR A 247 3.39 5.44 4.58
N ASP A 248 4.12 4.54 3.97
CA ASP A 248 5.33 4.87 3.22
C ASP A 248 4.95 5.19 1.76
N ALA A 249 5.32 6.37 1.27
CA ALA A 249 5.07 6.74 -0.13
C ALA A 249 5.78 5.81 -1.12
N GLY A 250 6.87 5.14 -0.70
CA GLY A 250 7.68 4.33 -1.59
C GLY A 250 8.48 5.18 -2.61
N GLU A 251 9.00 4.52 -3.63
CA GLU A 251 9.77 5.16 -4.71
C GLU A 251 8.91 5.45 -5.95
N THR A 252 7.75 4.80 -6.07
CA THR A 252 6.83 4.90 -7.20
C THR A 252 5.38 5.08 -6.77
N ASP A 253 4.55 5.66 -7.64
CA ASP A 253 3.11 5.80 -7.39
C ASP A 253 2.44 4.45 -7.11
N ALA A 254 2.84 3.39 -7.82
CA ALA A 254 2.30 2.04 -7.61
C ALA A 254 2.64 1.50 -6.21
N GLU A 255 3.87 1.72 -5.73
CA GLU A 255 4.28 1.37 -4.36
C GLU A 255 3.51 2.19 -3.33
N GLY A 256 3.37 3.50 -3.55
CA GLY A 256 2.62 4.37 -2.65
C GLY A 256 1.17 3.91 -2.49
N ILE A 257 0.49 3.55 -3.60
CA ILE A 257 -0.88 3.02 -3.58
C ILE A 257 -0.94 1.67 -2.86
N ALA A 258 -0.02 0.76 -3.14
CA ALA A 258 0.03 -0.54 -2.47
C ALA A 258 0.29 -0.37 -0.96
N ASN A 259 1.26 0.46 -0.57
CA ASN A 259 1.60 0.72 0.82
C ASN A 259 0.45 1.38 1.59
N TYR A 260 -0.23 2.38 1.01
CA TYR A 260 -1.40 3.01 1.63
C TYR A 260 -2.46 1.98 2.02
N ASN A 261 -2.73 1.02 1.14
CA ASN A 261 -3.78 0.03 1.34
C ASN A 261 -3.33 -1.18 2.19
N LEU A 262 -2.08 -1.63 2.01
CA LEU A 262 -1.61 -2.91 2.52
C LEU A 262 -0.60 -2.79 3.66
N CYS A 263 0.15 -1.67 3.75
CA CYS A 263 1.24 -1.45 4.68
C CYS A 263 1.13 -0.08 5.33
N SER A 264 0.40 0.04 6.42
CA SER A 264 0.19 1.31 7.12
C SER A 264 0.35 1.15 8.62
N ALA A 265 0.60 2.25 9.30
CA ALA A 265 0.56 2.28 10.75
C ALA A 265 -0.50 3.28 11.24
N SER A 266 -1.16 2.94 12.33
CA SER A 266 -2.12 3.82 13.00
C SER A 266 -1.70 4.07 14.45
N PHE A 267 -1.89 5.31 14.87
CA PHE A 267 -1.68 5.75 16.25
C PHE A 267 -3.04 5.90 16.91
N VAL A 268 -3.24 5.21 18.03
CA VAL A 268 -4.55 5.14 18.69
C VAL A 268 -4.50 6.00 19.95
N PRO A 269 -5.31 7.08 20.03
CA PRO A 269 -5.43 7.89 21.23
C PRO A 269 -6.19 7.13 22.33
N THR A 270 -5.82 7.43 23.57
CA THR A 270 -6.66 7.17 24.74
C THR A 270 -7.75 8.24 24.86
N GLU A 271 -8.72 8.05 25.73
CA GLU A 271 -9.80 9.04 25.97
C GLU A 271 -9.26 10.40 26.42
N ASP A 272 -8.16 10.40 27.17
CA ASP A 272 -7.48 11.62 27.67
C ASP A 272 -6.42 12.18 26.71
N GLY A 273 -6.38 11.69 25.45
CA GLY A 273 -5.52 12.23 24.40
C GLY A 273 -4.04 11.84 24.50
N ARG A 274 -3.74 10.73 25.17
CA ARG A 274 -2.40 10.11 25.20
C ARG A 274 -2.27 9.09 24.10
N LEU A 275 -1.05 8.75 23.69
CA LEU A 275 -0.84 7.63 22.76
C LEU A 275 -0.98 6.32 23.53
N GLY A 276 -2.06 5.58 23.26
CA GLY A 276 -2.35 4.30 23.90
C GLY A 276 -1.70 3.12 23.20
N SER A 277 -1.77 3.10 21.87
CA SER A 277 -1.14 2.04 21.08
C SER A 277 -0.72 2.50 19.69
N ILE A 278 0.19 1.72 19.09
CA ILE A 278 0.58 1.81 17.69
C ILE A 278 0.26 0.48 17.05
N ARG A 279 -0.54 0.50 15.98
CA ARG A 279 -0.85 -0.69 15.19
C ARG A 279 -0.19 -0.56 13.82
N ILE A 280 0.70 -1.48 13.52
CA ILE A 280 1.41 -1.56 12.24
C ILE A 280 0.83 -2.74 11.48
N ARG A 281 0.20 -2.48 10.35
CA ARG A 281 -0.32 -3.50 9.44
C ARG A 281 0.66 -3.68 8.30
N ASN A 282 1.01 -4.92 8.02
CA ASN A 282 1.80 -5.29 6.86
C ASN A 282 1.20 -6.56 6.23
N ALA A 283 0.16 -6.39 5.43
CA ALA A 283 -0.49 -7.49 4.74
C ALA A 283 0.43 -8.19 3.72
N LEU A 284 1.54 -7.56 3.36
CA LEU A 284 2.54 -8.12 2.43
C LEU A 284 3.61 -8.97 3.12
N ALA A 285 3.64 -9.00 4.46
CA ALA A 285 4.69 -9.70 5.22
C ALA A 285 4.82 -11.19 4.87
N ALA A 286 3.71 -11.84 4.50
CA ALA A 286 3.68 -13.25 4.10
C ALA A 286 3.04 -13.44 2.71
N ALA A 287 2.71 -12.37 1.99
CA ALA A 287 2.05 -12.46 0.70
C ALA A 287 3.03 -12.88 -0.40
N GLU A 288 2.54 -13.67 -1.34
CA GLU A 288 3.27 -14.05 -2.56
C GLU A 288 2.96 -13.05 -3.67
N THR A 289 3.98 -12.43 -4.25
CA THR A 289 3.82 -11.53 -5.40
C THR A 289 3.53 -12.34 -6.67
N LEU A 290 2.39 -12.08 -7.32
CA LEU A 290 2.02 -12.72 -8.58
C LEU A 290 2.51 -11.94 -9.80
N GLY A 291 2.75 -10.65 -9.67
CA GLY A 291 3.29 -9.76 -10.70
C GLY A 291 2.55 -8.43 -10.81
N ASP A 292 3.00 -7.59 -11.76
CA ASP A 292 2.39 -6.30 -12.06
C ASP A 292 1.37 -6.49 -13.19
N TYR A 293 0.09 -6.39 -12.85
CA TYR A 293 -0.99 -6.61 -13.78
C TYR A 293 -1.46 -5.30 -14.42
N PRO A 294 -1.66 -5.28 -15.74
CA PRO A 294 -2.28 -4.13 -16.41
C PRO A 294 -3.65 -3.81 -15.83
N ILE A 295 -3.91 -2.52 -15.62
CA ILE A 295 -5.19 -2.02 -15.11
C ILE A 295 -5.93 -1.22 -16.18
N VAL A 296 -7.26 -1.19 -16.08
CA VAL A 296 -8.12 -0.35 -16.92
C VAL A 296 -8.22 1.06 -16.33
N SER A 297 -8.72 2.00 -17.11
CA SER A 297 -8.99 3.35 -16.63
C SER A 297 -10.20 3.41 -15.69
N ALA A 298 -10.31 4.49 -14.91
CA ALA A 298 -11.51 4.75 -14.08
C ALA A 298 -12.79 4.86 -14.95
N ASP A 299 -12.67 5.38 -16.18
CA ASP A 299 -13.81 5.47 -17.10
C ASP A 299 -14.28 4.12 -17.61
N ASP A 300 -13.33 3.20 -17.93
CA ASP A 300 -13.68 1.82 -18.27
C ASP A 300 -14.31 1.10 -17.08
N ALA A 301 -13.81 1.36 -15.87
CA ALA A 301 -14.40 0.81 -14.64
C ALA A 301 -15.82 1.35 -14.40
N ARG A 302 -16.11 2.63 -14.70
CA ARG A 302 -17.47 3.17 -14.66
C ARG A 302 -18.41 2.46 -15.66
N GLN A 303 -17.91 2.09 -16.85
CA GLN A 303 -18.69 1.32 -17.81
C GLN A 303 -18.99 -0.09 -17.28
N ARG A 304 -17.98 -0.77 -16.69
CA ARG A 304 -18.18 -2.07 -16.03
C ARG A 304 -19.22 -1.97 -14.90
N LEU A 305 -19.12 -0.93 -14.06
CA LEU A 305 -20.08 -0.67 -12.97
C LEU A 305 -21.51 -0.61 -13.50
N ARG A 306 -21.76 0.22 -14.53
CA ARG A 306 -23.09 0.36 -15.17
C ARG A 306 -23.56 -0.90 -15.88
N ALA A 307 -22.66 -1.76 -16.33
CA ALA A 307 -22.98 -3.05 -16.89
C ALA A 307 -23.31 -4.14 -15.84
N GLY A 308 -23.28 -3.81 -14.56
CA GLY A 308 -23.52 -4.74 -13.46
C GLY A 308 -22.31 -5.59 -13.07
N ASN A 309 -21.10 -5.23 -13.55
CA ASN A 309 -19.87 -5.95 -13.26
C ASN A 309 -19.19 -5.38 -12.00
N TYR A 310 -19.76 -5.68 -10.84
CA TYR A 310 -19.24 -5.20 -9.56
C TYR A 310 -19.56 -6.16 -8.42
N GLN A 311 -18.86 -5.99 -7.32
CA GLN A 311 -19.20 -6.48 -5.99
C GLN A 311 -19.57 -5.28 -5.12
N THR A 312 -20.38 -5.46 -4.08
CA THR A 312 -20.81 -4.32 -3.25
C THR A 312 -20.89 -4.70 -1.78
N SER A 313 -20.67 -3.71 -0.90
CA SER A 313 -20.99 -3.79 0.51
C SER A 313 -22.43 -3.31 0.81
N ALA A 314 -23.10 -2.69 -0.17
CA ALA A 314 -24.46 -2.20 -0.02
C ALA A 314 -25.50 -3.33 -0.28
N PRO A 315 -26.59 -3.40 0.51
CA PRO A 315 -27.62 -4.43 0.36
C PRO A 315 -28.59 -4.14 -0.81
N CYS A 316 -28.15 -3.39 -1.81
CA CYS A 316 -28.96 -3.02 -2.96
C CYS A 316 -28.14 -3.02 -4.25
N ALA A 317 -28.84 -3.23 -5.38
CA ALA A 317 -28.24 -3.03 -6.70
C ALA A 317 -27.85 -1.56 -6.92
N LEU A 318 -26.95 -1.33 -7.87
CA LEU A 318 -26.66 0.01 -8.34
C LEU A 318 -27.97 0.66 -8.86
N PRO A 319 -28.37 1.84 -8.34
CA PRO A 319 -29.52 2.56 -8.89
C PRO A 319 -29.33 2.93 -10.37
N GLU A 320 -30.43 2.96 -11.16
CA GLU A 320 -30.35 3.33 -12.58
C GLU A 320 -29.82 4.76 -12.79
N ASP A 321 -30.19 5.67 -11.89
CA ASP A 321 -29.75 7.06 -11.83
C ASP A 321 -28.68 7.30 -10.77
N ALA A 322 -27.79 6.33 -10.57
CA ALA A 322 -26.78 6.34 -9.52
C ALA A 322 -25.98 7.64 -9.49
N ASP A 323 -26.03 8.35 -8.37
CA ASP A 323 -25.18 9.50 -8.05
C ASP A 323 -23.83 9.00 -7.51
N ILE A 324 -22.84 8.94 -8.39
CA ILE A 324 -21.47 8.56 -8.04
C ILE A 324 -20.75 9.78 -7.47
N ALA A 325 -20.65 9.84 -6.14
CA ALA A 325 -20.07 10.96 -5.43
C ALA A 325 -18.54 10.95 -5.41
N GLY A 326 -17.91 9.78 -5.61
CA GLY A 326 -16.45 9.65 -5.62
C GLY A 326 -15.98 8.31 -6.18
N VAL A 327 -14.72 8.26 -6.55
CA VAL A 327 -14.02 7.03 -6.98
C VAL A 327 -12.62 7.01 -6.42
N GLU A 328 -12.19 5.85 -6.00
CA GLU A 328 -10.85 5.58 -5.50
C GLU A 328 -10.30 4.28 -6.07
N LEU A 329 -8.98 4.18 -6.12
CA LEU A 329 -8.29 2.92 -6.42
C LEU A 329 -7.77 2.33 -5.11
N VAL A 330 -8.29 1.17 -4.73
CA VAL A 330 -8.03 0.54 -3.43
C VAL A 330 -7.73 -0.94 -3.58
N TYR A 331 -7.07 -1.52 -2.58
CA TYR A 331 -6.97 -2.97 -2.42
C TYR A 331 -7.94 -3.42 -1.33
N ARG A 332 -8.76 -4.42 -1.64
CA ARG A 332 -9.54 -5.09 -0.61
C ARG A 332 -8.60 -5.95 0.21
N THR A 333 -8.75 -5.92 1.53
CA THR A 333 -7.87 -6.58 2.49
C THR A 333 -8.67 -7.40 3.49
N GLY A 334 -7.99 -8.27 4.22
CA GLY A 334 -8.60 -9.09 5.26
C GLY A 334 -8.52 -10.59 4.96
N SER A 335 -8.90 -11.39 5.94
CA SER A 335 -8.79 -12.85 5.86
C SER A 335 -9.73 -13.51 4.84
N ARG A 336 -10.72 -12.79 4.34
CA ARG A 336 -11.68 -13.29 3.32
C ARG A 336 -11.21 -13.04 1.89
N GLU A 337 -10.22 -12.20 1.68
CA GLU A 337 -9.67 -11.90 0.37
C GLU A 337 -8.58 -12.93 0.01
N GLN A 338 -8.83 -13.76 -1.00
CA GLN A 338 -7.84 -14.73 -1.49
C GLN A 338 -6.70 -14.05 -2.25
N LEU A 339 -7.02 -12.98 -2.96
CA LEU A 339 -6.09 -12.15 -3.71
C LEU A 339 -6.15 -10.71 -3.18
N LEU A 340 -4.99 -10.11 -2.99
CA LEU A 340 -4.88 -8.66 -2.78
C LEU A 340 -4.66 -8.05 -4.16
N LEU A 341 -5.74 -7.57 -4.77
CA LEU A 341 -5.73 -6.97 -6.09
C LEU A 341 -6.44 -5.61 -6.08
N PRO A 342 -6.11 -4.71 -7.02
CA PRO A 342 -6.71 -3.39 -7.06
C PRO A 342 -8.15 -3.41 -7.59
N TYR A 343 -9.00 -2.60 -6.94
CA TYR A 343 -10.37 -2.33 -7.33
C TYR A 343 -10.59 -0.83 -7.43
N TYR A 344 -11.42 -0.40 -8.37
CA TYR A 344 -12.06 0.90 -8.28
C TYR A 344 -13.25 0.81 -7.32
N ARG A 345 -13.20 1.58 -6.23
CA ARG A 345 -14.28 1.73 -5.26
C ARG A 345 -15.08 2.97 -5.62
N PHE A 346 -16.33 2.79 -5.97
CA PHE A 346 -17.25 3.87 -6.25
C PHE A 346 -18.13 4.13 -5.03
N TYR A 347 -18.17 5.36 -4.58
CA TYR A 347 -19.10 5.84 -3.56
C TYR A 347 -20.38 6.29 -4.25
N VAL A 348 -21.45 5.54 -4.05
CA VAL A 348 -22.77 5.85 -4.63
C VAL A 348 -23.68 6.31 -3.53
N ARG A 349 -24.28 7.49 -3.71
CA ARG A 349 -25.26 8.00 -2.78
C ARG A 349 -26.48 7.09 -2.78
N LEU A 350 -26.85 6.61 -1.60
CA LEU A 350 -28.06 5.81 -1.40
C LEU A 350 -29.20 6.68 -0.90
N PRO A 351 -30.45 6.34 -1.20
CA PRO A 351 -31.59 7.03 -0.61
C PRO A 351 -31.55 6.91 0.91
N ASP A 352 -31.84 8.01 1.59
CA ASP A 352 -31.89 8.04 3.04
C ASP A 352 -32.88 6.99 3.55
N THR A 353 -32.40 6.17 4.47
CA THR A 353 -33.27 5.41 5.35
C THR A 353 -33.78 6.35 6.46
N ASP A 354 -34.89 6.08 7.08
CA ASP A 354 -35.60 6.92 8.08
C ASP A 354 -34.79 7.33 9.34
N MET A 355 -33.46 7.42 9.24
CA MET A 355 -32.56 7.80 10.33
C MET A 355 -32.20 9.28 10.19
N GLU A 356 -32.63 10.10 11.16
CA GLU A 356 -32.13 11.48 11.27
C GLU A 356 -30.68 11.49 11.72
N TYR A 357 -29.77 11.76 10.79
CA TYR A 357 -28.37 11.99 11.09
C TYR A 357 -28.07 13.47 11.26
N ALA A 358 -26.91 13.77 11.86
CA ALA A 358 -26.41 15.13 11.97
C ALA A 358 -26.37 15.82 10.60
N ASP A 359 -26.65 17.13 10.56
CA ASP A 359 -26.72 17.95 9.35
C ASP A 359 -25.55 17.70 8.39
N GLY A 360 -25.85 17.39 7.15
CA GLY A 360 -24.90 17.19 6.06
C GLY A 360 -24.30 15.81 5.95
N LEU A 361 -24.64 14.84 6.81
CA LEU A 361 -24.29 13.44 6.63
C LEU A 361 -25.19 12.81 5.57
N GLN A 362 -24.58 11.98 4.73
CA GLN A 362 -25.25 11.25 3.65
C GLN A 362 -24.83 9.80 3.69
N LEU A 363 -25.76 8.92 3.29
CA LEU A 363 -25.51 7.49 3.17
C LEU A 363 -24.90 7.16 1.82
N TYR A 364 -23.80 6.40 1.84
CA TYR A 364 -23.16 5.90 0.65
C TYR A 364 -23.05 4.37 0.68
N GLY A 365 -23.18 3.75 -0.49
CA GLY A 365 -22.81 2.38 -0.73
C GLY A 365 -21.46 2.32 -1.45
N ALA A 366 -20.64 1.34 -1.09
CA ALA A 366 -19.39 1.07 -1.79
C ALA A 366 -19.61 -0.03 -2.84
N TYR A 367 -19.23 0.29 -4.09
CA TYR A 367 -19.32 -0.62 -5.22
C TYR A 367 -17.92 -0.82 -5.79
N TYR A 368 -17.46 -2.07 -5.86
CA TYR A 368 -16.09 -2.45 -6.21
C TYR A 368 -16.03 -3.09 -7.58
N VAL A 369 -15.31 -2.48 -8.47
CA VAL A 369 -15.04 -2.99 -9.82
C VAL A 369 -13.58 -3.40 -9.91
N PRO A 370 -13.25 -4.66 -10.30
CA PRO A 370 -11.86 -5.06 -10.49
C PRO A 370 -11.15 -4.12 -11.46
N ALA A 371 -10.00 -3.59 -11.06
CA ALA A 371 -9.21 -2.70 -11.91
C ALA A 371 -8.41 -3.45 -12.99
N ILE A 372 -8.21 -4.75 -12.83
CA ILE A 372 -7.40 -5.59 -13.72
C ILE A 372 -8.02 -5.65 -15.13
N ALA A 373 -7.18 -5.60 -16.16
CA ALA A 373 -7.60 -5.71 -17.56
C ALA A 373 -8.18 -7.10 -17.87
N ASP A 374 -9.23 -7.17 -18.70
CA ASP A 374 -10.01 -8.39 -19.01
C ASP A 374 -9.15 -9.55 -19.50
N ALA A 375 -8.07 -9.27 -20.25
CA ALA A 375 -7.16 -10.30 -20.74
C ALA A 375 -6.53 -11.16 -19.64
N TYR A 376 -6.45 -10.63 -18.41
CA TYR A 376 -5.86 -11.26 -17.25
C TYR A 376 -6.89 -11.73 -16.21
N LEU A 377 -8.18 -11.70 -16.55
CA LEU A 377 -9.24 -12.23 -15.71
C LEU A 377 -9.81 -13.53 -16.32
N GLU A 378 -10.10 -14.51 -15.46
CA GLU A 378 -10.87 -15.70 -15.84
C GLU A 378 -12.37 -15.42 -15.83
N ASN A 379 -12.80 -14.56 -14.92
CA ASN A 379 -14.19 -14.15 -14.74
C ASN A 379 -14.26 -12.66 -14.40
N MET A 380 -15.38 -12.04 -14.76
CA MET A 380 -15.77 -10.71 -14.28
C MET A 380 -16.92 -10.91 -13.31
N PRO A 381 -16.86 -10.34 -12.09
CA PRO A 381 -17.99 -10.42 -11.17
C PRO A 381 -19.23 -9.79 -11.83
N VAL A 382 -20.37 -10.42 -11.58
CA VAL A 382 -21.69 -9.89 -11.96
C VAL A 382 -22.52 -9.82 -10.71
N TYR A 383 -23.14 -8.67 -10.46
CA TYR A 383 -24.01 -8.51 -9.32
C TYR A 383 -25.16 -9.50 -9.37
N ASP A 384 -25.35 -10.26 -8.33
CA ASP A 384 -26.34 -11.35 -8.21
C ASP A 384 -27.27 -11.19 -7.00
N GLY A 385 -27.32 -9.99 -6.42
CA GLY A 385 -28.09 -9.68 -5.22
C GLY A 385 -27.34 -9.95 -3.90
N ARG A 386 -26.15 -10.50 -3.96
CA ARG A 386 -25.30 -10.70 -2.77
C ARG A 386 -24.48 -9.45 -2.48
N PHE A 387 -24.23 -9.22 -1.20
CA PHE A 387 -23.34 -8.16 -0.72
C PHE A 387 -22.52 -8.65 0.47
N ASN A 388 -21.35 -8.04 0.68
CA ASN A 388 -20.46 -8.32 1.81
C ASN A 388 -19.54 -7.12 2.11
#